data_0f1ec85f0093f97012048b6ac0fdd43a
#
_entry.id   0f1ec85f0093f97012048b6ac0fdd43a
#
_cell.length_a   1.000
_cell.length_b   1.000
_cell.length_c   1.000
_cell.angle_alpha   90.00
_cell.angle_beta   90.00
_cell.angle_gamma   90.00
#
_symmetry.space_group_name_H-M   'P 1'
#
loop_
_entity.id
_entity.type
_entity.pdbx_description
1 polymer ?
#
loop_
_entity_poly.entity_id
_entity_poly.type
_entity_poly.pdbx_seq_one_letter_code
_entity_poly.pdbx_strand_id
1 'polypeptide(L)'
;SFIWLQRRQALQINGMNRELETANEFLATLSMKISRYLSPQIYKSIFSGQRDVVIQTERKKLTIFFSDIKDFTATTERLQPEQITRLLNEYFTEMSAIALKHGGTIDKFVGDAMLIFFGDPESRGEAEDAAARLRLALDMQHRVAELNVKWRNEGIEHPFRVRMGVNTGYCNVGNFGSADRMDYTIIGAEANLAARLQSIAEAGHVVVSYETYALVRRMIEA
;
A
#
# COMPACT_ATOMS: atom_id res chain seq x y z
N SER A 1 -15.16 -33.41 -50.17
CA SER A 1 -14.88 -34.35 -49.28
C SER A 1 -13.81 -34.09 -48.23
N PHE A 2 -12.70 -34.77 -48.09
CA PHE A 2 -11.75 -34.63 -46.95
C PHE A 2 -11.12 -33.23 -46.82
N ILE A 3 -10.69 -32.63 -47.93
CA ILE A 3 -10.09 -31.28 -47.96
C ILE A 3 -11.10 -30.20 -47.52
N TRP A 4 -12.36 -30.35 -47.84
CA TRP A 4 -13.42 -29.44 -47.43
C TRP A 4 -13.67 -29.49 -45.92
N LEU A 5 -13.64 -30.70 -45.35
CA LEU A 5 -13.79 -30.90 -43.90
C LEU A 5 -12.63 -30.30 -43.13
N GLN A 6 -11.40 -30.50 -43.61
CA GLN A 6 -10.21 -29.88 -43.01
C GLN A 6 -10.24 -28.34 -43.06
N ARG A 7 -10.65 -27.75 -44.20
CA ARG A 7 -10.81 -26.29 -44.31
C ARG A 7 -11.87 -25.75 -43.36
N ARG A 8 -12.98 -26.45 -43.21
CA ARG A 8 -14.03 -26.06 -42.27
C ARG A 8 -13.55 -26.09 -40.81
N GLN A 9 -12.83 -27.14 -40.44
CA GLN A 9 -12.22 -27.26 -39.10
C GLN A 9 -11.19 -26.19 -38.88
N ALA A 10 -10.32 -25.88 -39.81
CA ALA A 10 -9.33 -24.82 -39.69
C ALA A 10 -9.98 -23.44 -39.55
N LEU A 11 -11.06 -23.14 -40.25
CA LEU A 11 -11.81 -21.89 -40.08
C LEU A 11 -12.47 -21.78 -38.69
N GLN A 12 -13.03 -22.90 -38.19
CA GLN A 12 -13.60 -22.95 -36.84
C GLN A 12 -12.51 -22.71 -35.77
N ILE A 13 -11.37 -23.41 -35.88
CA ILE A 13 -10.24 -23.24 -34.95
C ILE A 13 -9.73 -21.80 -34.98
N ASN A 14 -9.55 -21.21 -36.16
CA ASN A 14 -9.14 -19.81 -36.28
C ASN A 14 -10.16 -18.84 -35.70
N GLY A 15 -11.46 -19.10 -35.87
CA GLY A 15 -12.52 -18.33 -35.25
C GLY A 15 -12.45 -18.38 -33.71
N MET A 16 -12.38 -19.62 -33.19
CA MET A 16 -12.25 -19.85 -31.74
C MET A 16 -10.97 -19.22 -31.14
N ASN A 17 -9.84 -19.30 -31.87
CA ASN A 17 -8.59 -18.68 -31.41
C ASN A 17 -8.72 -17.16 -31.33
N ARG A 18 -9.35 -16.51 -32.32
CA ARG A 18 -9.59 -15.05 -32.26
C ARG A 18 -10.51 -14.65 -31.13
N GLU A 19 -11.57 -15.41 -30.87
CA GLU A 19 -12.46 -15.17 -29.73
C GLU A 19 -11.73 -15.33 -28.42
N LEU A 20 -10.86 -16.34 -28.29
CA LEU A 20 -10.04 -16.58 -27.12
C LEU A 20 -9.00 -15.46 -26.90
N GLU A 21 -8.33 -15.03 -27.96
CA GLU A 21 -7.39 -13.89 -27.90
C GLU A 21 -8.11 -12.63 -27.42
N THR A 22 -9.26 -12.28 -27.99
CA THR A 22 -10.07 -11.13 -27.59
C THR A 22 -10.52 -11.23 -26.13
N ALA A 23 -10.97 -12.41 -25.69
CA ALA A 23 -11.35 -12.64 -24.31
C ALA A 23 -10.16 -12.51 -23.35
N ASN A 24 -8.98 -13.02 -23.71
CA ASN A 24 -7.77 -12.89 -22.93
C ASN A 24 -7.28 -11.44 -22.83
N GLU A 25 -7.33 -10.68 -23.92
CA GLU A 25 -7.01 -9.25 -23.91
C GLU A 25 -7.96 -8.45 -23.00
N PHE A 26 -9.26 -8.76 -23.08
CA PHE A 26 -10.26 -8.15 -22.20
C PHE A 26 -9.99 -8.48 -20.73
N LEU A 27 -9.75 -9.75 -20.40
CA LEU A 27 -9.45 -10.20 -19.04
C LEU A 27 -8.15 -9.56 -18.50
N ALA A 28 -7.10 -9.47 -19.31
CA ALA A 28 -5.85 -8.81 -18.96
C ALA A 28 -6.07 -7.32 -18.66
N THR A 29 -6.86 -6.64 -19.51
CA THR A 29 -7.20 -5.23 -19.32
C THR A 29 -8.02 -5.00 -18.04
N LEU A 30 -9.02 -5.85 -17.81
CA LEU A 30 -9.86 -5.79 -16.59
C LEU A 30 -9.04 -6.05 -15.34
N SER A 31 -8.20 -7.08 -15.36
CA SER A 31 -7.27 -7.42 -14.30
C SER A 31 -6.35 -6.24 -13.95
N MET A 32 -5.78 -5.58 -14.96
CA MET A 32 -4.95 -4.38 -14.78
C MET A 32 -5.72 -3.19 -14.16
N LYS A 33 -7.00 -3.01 -14.50
CA LYS A 33 -7.83 -1.96 -13.90
C LYS A 33 -8.12 -2.26 -12.43
N ILE A 34 -8.46 -3.50 -12.10
CA ILE A 34 -8.74 -3.95 -10.73
C ILE A 34 -7.49 -3.87 -9.85
N SER A 35 -6.30 -4.15 -10.40
CA SER A 35 -5.04 -4.11 -9.64
C SER A 35 -4.77 -2.76 -9.00
N ARG A 36 -5.32 -1.67 -9.54
CA ARG A 36 -5.15 -0.31 -8.98
C ARG A 36 -5.94 -0.07 -7.69
N TYR A 37 -6.90 -0.92 -7.37
CA TYR A 37 -7.72 -0.84 -6.16
C TYR A 37 -7.25 -1.79 -5.05
N LEU A 38 -6.26 -2.62 -5.34
CA LEU A 38 -5.66 -3.57 -4.40
C LEU A 38 -4.20 -3.22 -4.17
N SER A 39 -3.66 -3.61 -3.01
CA SER A 39 -2.21 -3.56 -2.88
C SER A 39 -1.56 -4.53 -3.88
N PRO A 40 -0.42 -4.17 -4.49
CA PRO A 40 0.23 -5.03 -5.49
C PRO A 40 0.55 -6.44 -4.99
N GLN A 41 0.90 -6.59 -3.71
CA GLN A 41 1.19 -7.88 -3.10
C GLN A 41 -0.07 -8.76 -3.01
N ILE A 42 -1.20 -8.16 -2.63
CA ILE A 42 -2.48 -8.88 -2.52
C ILE A 42 -3.00 -9.23 -3.90
N TYR A 43 -2.92 -8.29 -4.85
CA TYR A 43 -3.25 -8.57 -6.25
C TYR A 43 -2.46 -9.77 -6.78
N LYS A 44 -1.13 -9.76 -6.63
CA LYS A 44 -0.26 -10.86 -7.06
C LYS A 44 -0.64 -12.18 -6.39
N SER A 45 -0.90 -12.19 -5.09
CA SER A 45 -1.26 -13.37 -4.32
C SER A 45 -2.59 -14.00 -4.77
N ILE A 46 -3.60 -13.17 -5.08
CA ILE A 46 -4.90 -13.62 -5.59
C ILE A 46 -4.76 -14.17 -7.02
N PHE A 47 -4.15 -13.42 -7.93
CA PHE A 47 -4.06 -13.80 -9.34
C PHE A 47 -3.05 -14.91 -9.63
N SER A 48 -2.11 -15.20 -8.72
CA SER A 48 -1.24 -16.39 -8.80
C SER A 48 -1.90 -17.66 -8.22
N GLY A 49 -3.12 -17.56 -7.70
CA GLY A 49 -3.81 -18.68 -7.05
C GLY A 49 -3.22 -19.09 -5.70
N GLN A 50 -2.33 -18.30 -5.13
CA GLN A 50 -1.75 -18.57 -3.80
C GLN A 50 -2.73 -18.30 -2.67
N ARG A 51 -3.76 -17.49 -2.93
CA ARG A 51 -4.73 -17.07 -1.92
C ARG A 51 -6.14 -17.06 -2.51
N ASP A 52 -7.06 -17.67 -1.77
CA ASP A 52 -8.48 -17.63 -2.11
C ASP A 52 -9.13 -16.35 -1.55
N VAL A 53 -10.17 -15.88 -2.26
CA VAL A 53 -10.97 -14.72 -1.84
C VAL A 53 -12.11 -15.20 -0.95
N VAL A 54 -11.76 -15.59 0.28
CA VAL A 54 -12.71 -16.03 1.31
C VAL A 54 -12.52 -15.19 2.59
N ILE A 55 -13.57 -15.06 3.39
CA ILE A 55 -13.50 -14.40 4.70
C ILE A 55 -12.68 -15.30 5.63
N GLN A 56 -11.42 -15.00 5.75
CA GLN A 56 -10.47 -15.73 6.59
C GLN A 56 -9.39 -14.80 7.09
N THR A 57 -9.01 -14.96 8.35
CA THR A 57 -7.95 -14.19 8.98
C THR A 57 -6.96 -15.10 9.67
N GLU A 58 -5.73 -14.62 9.78
CA GLU A 58 -4.64 -15.26 10.46
C GLU A 58 -4.01 -14.31 11.47
N ARG A 59 -3.64 -14.83 12.65
CA ARG A 59 -2.93 -14.02 13.65
C ARG A 59 -1.44 -14.05 13.37
N LYS A 60 -0.89 -12.87 13.01
CA LYS A 60 0.53 -12.70 12.70
C LYS A 60 1.14 -11.57 13.51
N LYS A 61 2.43 -11.68 13.79
CA LYS A 61 3.21 -10.57 14.33
C LYS A 61 3.67 -9.72 13.17
N LEU A 62 3.14 -8.51 13.11
CA LEU A 62 3.36 -7.56 12.04
C LEU A 62 4.05 -6.33 12.60
N THR A 63 4.81 -5.64 11.76
CA THR A 63 5.23 -4.29 12.08
C THR A 63 4.38 -3.32 11.25
N ILE A 64 3.75 -2.39 11.90
CA ILE A 64 2.68 -1.52 11.41
C ILE A 64 3.22 -0.09 11.36
N PHE A 65 2.95 0.59 10.26
CA PHE A 65 3.34 1.96 10.01
C PHE A 65 2.10 2.81 9.72
N PHE A 66 1.99 3.92 10.41
CA PHE A 66 1.05 4.98 10.11
C PHE A 66 1.80 6.26 9.75
N SER A 67 1.35 6.94 8.72
CA SER A 67 1.72 8.32 8.44
C SER A 67 0.49 9.19 8.28
N ASP A 68 0.64 10.48 8.54
CA ASP A 68 -0.42 11.47 8.48
C ASP A 68 0.18 12.85 8.19
N ILE A 69 -0.54 13.71 7.51
CA ILE A 69 -0.12 15.08 7.25
C ILE A 69 -0.59 15.96 8.41
N LYS A 70 0.36 16.56 9.13
CA LYS A 70 0.04 17.43 10.26
C LYS A 70 -0.75 18.65 9.82
N ASP A 71 -1.83 18.96 10.53
CA ASP A 71 -2.72 20.11 10.29
C ASP A 71 -3.34 20.10 8.86
N PHE A 72 -3.61 18.89 8.32
CA PHE A 72 -4.14 18.75 6.96
C PHE A 72 -5.44 19.52 6.75
N THR A 73 -6.36 19.51 7.70
CA THR A 73 -7.61 20.27 7.64
C THR A 73 -7.35 21.77 7.44
N ALA A 74 -6.42 22.35 8.20
CA ALA A 74 -6.06 23.76 8.04
C ALA A 74 -5.35 24.01 6.69
N THR A 75 -4.63 23.03 6.16
CA THR A 75 -4.02 23.11 4.82
C THR A 75 -5.08 23.11 3.73
N THR A 76 -6.11 22.27 3.86
CA THR A 76 -7.21 22.19 2.88
C THR A 76 -8.05 23.48 2.82
N GLU A 77 -8.17 24.20 3.93
CA GLU A 77 -8.87 25.49 3.95
C GLU A 77 -8.13 26.61 3.21
N ARG A 78 -6.84 26.46 2.98
CA ARG A 78 -5.97 27.49 2.34
C ARG A 78 -5.72 27.25 0.85
N LEU A 79 -5.98 26.06 0.35
CA LEU A 79 -5.70 25.64 -1.01
C LEU A 79 -6.99 25.42 -1.79
N GLN A 80 -6.95 25.59 -3.11
CA GLN A 80 -8.06 25.20 -3.96
C GLN A 80 -8.18 23.67 -4.01
N PRO A 81 -9.40 23.10 -4.13
CA PRO A 81 -9.62 21.64 -4.13
C PRO A 81 -8.77 20.90 -5.16
N GLU A 82 -8.56 21.48 -6.33
CA GLU A 82 -7.74 20.91 -7.41
C GLU A 82 -6.26 20.86 -7.03
N GLN A 83 -5.76 21.89 -6.32
CA GLN A 83 -4.39 21.93 -5.83
C GLN A 83 -4.18 20.85 -4.75
N ILE A 84 -5.12 20.73 -3.81
CA ILE A 84 -5.07 19.70 -2.76
C ILE A 84 -5.04 18.31 -3.39
N THR A 85 -5.95 18.04 -4.32
CA THR A 85 -6.04 16.75 -5.01
C THR A 85 -4.74 16.43 -5.75
N ARG A 86 -4.15 17.40 -6.45
CA ARG A 86 -2.87 17.23 -7.15
C ARG A 86 -1.73 16.92 -6.19
N LEU A 87 -1.58 17.71 -5.13
CA LEU A 87 -0.51 17.54 -4.14
C LEU A 87 -0.63 16.22 -3.40
N LEU A 88 -1.85 15.85 -2.99
CA LEU A 88 -2.12 14.61 -2.27
C LEU A 88 -1.86 13.38 -3.14
N ASN A 89 -2.28 13.40 -4.39
CA ASN A 89 -2.02 12.31 -5.33
C ASN A 89 -0.52 12.17 -5.63
N GLU A 90 0.21 13.27 -5.77
CA GLU A 90 1.67 13.23 -5.93
C GLU A 90 2.33 12.66 -4.68
N TYR A 91 1.94 13.13 -3.50
CA TYR A 91 2.41 12.59 -2.21
C TYR A 91 2.17 11.09 -2.11
N PHE A 92 0.94 10.62 -2.32
CA PHE A 92 0.62 9.18 -2.23
C PHE A 92 1.36 8.35 -3.28
N THR A 93 1.56 8.87 -4.48
CA THR A 93 2.33 8.17 -5.53
C THR A 93 3.77 7.93 -5.08
N GLU A 94 4.44 8.97 -4.58
CA GLU A 94 5.82 8.88 -4.12
C GLU A 94 5.96 7.99 -2.87
N MET A 95 5.07 8.17 -1.89
CA MET A 95 5.10 7.37 -0.67
C MET A 95 4.78 5.90 -0.94
N SER A 96 3.86 5.61 -1.86
CA SER A 96 3.55 4.24 -2.27
C SER A 96 4.73 3.56 -2.98
N ALA A 97 5.43 4.28 -3.85
CA ALA A 97 6.63 3.75 -4.51
C ALA A 97 7.72 3.37 -3.49
N ILE A 98 7.93 4.21 -2.46
CA ILE A 98 8.86 3.92 -1.38
C ILE A 98 8.39 2.71 -0.56
N ALA A 99 7.10 2.64 -0.22
CA ALA A 99 6.53 1.50 0.51
C ALA A 99 6.79 0.18 -0.21
N LEU A 100 6.51 0.12 -1.51
CA LEU A 100 6.71 -1.06 -2.34
C LEU A 100 8.19 -1.43 -2.47
N LYS A 101 9.08 -0.45 -2.65
CA LYS A 101 10.54 -0.65 -2.70
C LYS A 101 11.05 -1.36 -1.45
N HIS A 102 10.52 -1.03 -0.28
CA HIS A 102 10.89 -1.65 1.00
C HIS A 102 10.11 -2.94 1.32
N GLY A 103 9.20 -3.39 0.46
CA GLY A 103 8.40 -4.60 0.64
C GLY A 103 7.21 -4.42 1.60
N GLY A 104 6.76 -3.18 1.79
CA GLY A 104 5.58 -2.86 2.58
C GLY A 104 4.28 -3.17 1.84
N THR A 105 3.33 -3.75 2.54
CA THR A 105 1.96 -3.94 2.05
C THR A 105 1.13 -2.71 2.41
N ILE A 106 0.71 -1.96 1.39
CA ILE A 106 -0.17 -0.80 1.59
C ILE A 106 -1.57 -1.33 1.88
N ASP A 107 -2.08 -1.10 3.07
CA ASP A 107 -3.44 -1.48 3.46
C ASP A 107 -4.44 -0.52 2.81
N LYS A 108 -4.40 0.73 3.23
CA LYS A 108 -5.33 1.76 2.74
C LYS A 108 -4.82 3.17 2.97
N PHE A 109 -5.44 4.09 2.25
CA PHE A 109 -5.41 5.51 2.55
C PHE A 109 -6.66 5.89 3.36
N VAL A 110 -6.50 6.67 4.41
CA VAL A 110 -7.60 7.15 5.26
C VAL A 110 -7.50 8.67 5.32
N GLY A 111 -8.21 9.36 4.43
CA GLY A 111 -8.02 10.80 4.24
C GLY A 111 -6.61 11.08 3.71
N ASP A 112 -5.81 11.78 4.51
CA ASP A 112 -4.41 12.09 4.27
C ASP A 112 -3.42 11.10 4.93
N ALA A 113 -3.95 10.12 5.65
CA ALA A 113 -3.15 9.10 6.32
C ALA A 113 -2.91 7.86 5.43
N MET A 114 -1.78 7.20 5.67
CA MET A 114 -1.45 5.90 5.07
C MET A 114 -1.24 4.86 6.15
N LEU A 115 -1.82 3.69 5.96
CA LEU A 115 -1.56 2.49 6.74
C LEU A 115 -0.78 1.49 5.89
N ILE A 116 0.38 1.09 6.39
CA ILE A 116 1.26 0.11 5.75
C ILE A 116 1.66 -0.92 6.80
N PHE A 117 1.73 -2.19 6.42
CA PHE A 117 2.24 -3.23 7.30
C PHE A 117 3.26 -4.13 6.58
N PHE A 118 4.03 -4.88 7.37
CA PHE A 118 5.03 -5.84 6.91
C PHE A 118 4.90 -7.14 7.69
N GLY A 119 5.34 -8.24 7.10
CA GLY A 119 5.19 -9.56 7.66
C GLY A 119 4.04 -10.35 7.06
N ASP A 120 3.31 -9.75 6.11
CA ASP A 120 2.27 -10.41 5.31
C ASP A 120 2.03 -9.66 3.99
N PRO A 121 1.78 -10.32 2.86
CA PRO A 121 1.82 -11.79 2.64
C PRO A 121 3.23 -12.39 2.68
N GLU A 122 4.25 -11.57 2.54
CA GLU A 122 5.66 -11.99 2.59
C GLU A 122 6.33 -11.43 3.85
N SER A 123 7.21 -12.19 4.47
CA SER A 123 8.04 -11.77 5.60
C SER A 123 9.49 -12.16 5.36
N ARG A 124 10.40 -11.27 5.78
CA ARG A 124 11.86 -11.51 5.82
C ARG A 124 12.34 -11.83 7.24
N GLY A 125 11.40 -12.02 8.16
CA GLY A 125 11.65 -12.16 9.59
C GLY A 125 11.44 -10.85 10.36
N GLU A 126 11.03 -10.96 11.63
CA GLU A 126 10.59 -9.84 12.46
C GLU A 126 11.59 -8.67 12.52
N ALA A 127 12.87 -8.96 12.69
CA ALA A 127 13.91 -7.94 12.79
C ALA A 127 14.15 -7.21 11.45
N GLU A 128 14.20 -7.94 10.33
CA GLU A 128 14.39 -7.34 9.02
C GLU A 128 13.13 -6.57 8.57
N ASP A 129 11.94 -7.10 8.86
CA ASP A 129 10.68 -6.41 8.60
C ASP A 129 10.59 -5.11 9.41
N ALA A 130 11.06 -5.08 10.66
CA ALA A 130 11.14 -3.86 11.46
C ALA A 130 12.19 -2.88 10.94
N ALA A 131 13.37 -3.36 10.54
CA ALA A 131 14.44 -2.54 9.99
C ALA A 131 14.06 -1.93 8.63
N ALA A 132 13.44 -2.72 7.74
CA ALA A 132 12.95 -2.25 6.45
C ALA A 132 11.96 -1.09 6.61
N ARG A 133 11.18 -1.10 7.69
CA ARG A 133 10.23 -0.05 7.97
C ARG A 133 10.85 1.24 8.47
N LEU A 134 11.89 1.18 9.27
CA LEU A 134 12.59 2.39 9.65
C LEU A 134 13.29 3.02 8.45
N ARG A 135 13.89 2.21 7.58
CA ARG A 135 14.45 2.70 6.30
C ARG A 135 13.37 3.34 5.43
N LEU A 136 12.18 2.72 5.34
CA LEU A 136 11.02 3.28 4.67
C LEU A 136 10.65 4.64 5.24
N ALA A 137 10.53 4.76 6.57
CA ALA A 137 10.13 6.00 7.23
C ALA A 137 11.15 7.12 6.96
N LEU A 138 12.45 6.82 6.99
CA LEU A 138 13.51 7.76 6.67
C LEU A 138 13.49 8.18 5.19
N ASP A 139 13.36 7.22 4.26
CA ASP A 139 13.26 7.51 2.83
C ASP A 139 12.01 8.37 2.53
N MET A 140 10.90 8.09 3.18
CA MET A 140 9.68 8.89 3.05
C MET A 140 9.87 10.33 3.57
N GLN A 141 10.50 10.53 4.75
CA GLN A 141 10.77 11.87 5.27
C GLN A 141 11.70 12.65 4.33
N HIS A 142 12.73 12.01 3.82
CA HIS A 142 13.62 12.62 2.85
C HIS A 142 12.88 13.03 1.58
N ARG A 143 12.03 12.14 1.04
CA ARG A 143 11.25 12.44 -0.16
C ARG A 143 10.22 13.54 0.06
N VAL A 144 9.59 13.61 1.22
CA VAL A 144 8.69 14.71 1.59
C VAL A 144 9.44 16.04 1.60
N ALA A 145 10.68 16.07 2.12
CA ALA A 145 11.50 17.28 2.09
C ALA A 145 11.79 17.75 0.65
N GLU A 146 12.12 16.82 -0.27
CA GLU A 146 12.31 17.14 -1.69
C GLU A 146 11.03 17.66 -2.35
N LEU A 147 9.90 17.00 -2.11
CA LEU A 147 8.58 17.44 -2.62
C LEU A 147 8.23 18.84 -2.09
N ASN A 148 8.54 19.13 -0.84
CA ASN A 148 8.29 20.43 -0.24
C ASN A 148 9.12 21.54 -0.91
N VAL A 149 10.36 21.26 -1.31
CA VAL A 149 11.16 22.19 -2.09
C VAL A 149 10.52 22.44 -3.46
N LYS A 150 10.13 21.36 -4.16
CA LYS A 150 9.43 21.44 -5.44
C LYS A 150 8.16 22.30 -5.33
N TRP A 151 7.29 21.98 -4.38
CA TRP A 151 6.00 22.66 -4.21
C TRP A 151 6.14 24.13 -3.82
N ARG A 152 7.16 24.50 -3.02
CA ARG A 152 7.46 25.92 -2.77
C ARG A 152 7.86 26.65 -4.03
N ASN A 153 8.66 26.04 -4.90
CA ASN A 153 9.03 26.61 -6.21
C ASN A 153 7.82 26.76 -7.15
N GLU A 154 6.76 25.96 -6.94
CA GLU A 154 5.47 26.05 -7.63
C GLU A 154 4.50 27.04 -6.97
N GLY A 155 4.92 27.75 -5.91
CA GLY A 155 4.11 28.77 -5.23
C GLY A 155 3.25 28.26 -4.08
N ILE A 156 3.48 27.03 -3.59
CA ILE A 156 2.80 26.50 -2.40
C ILE A 156 3.55 26.97 -1.15
N GLU A 157 2.98 27.92 -0.44
CA GLU A 157 3.62 28.54 0.73
C GLU A 157 3.74 27.58 1.92
N HIS A 158 2.72 26.74 2.12
CA HIS A 158 2.61 25.81 3.25
C HIS A 158 2.51 24.36 2.75
N PRO A 159 3.63 23.76 2.32
CA PRO A 159 3.63 22.36 1.88
C PRO A 159 3.43 21.39 3.05
N PHE A 160 3.23 20.11 2.73
CA PHE A 160 2.88 19.07 3.70
C PHE A 160 4.00 18.82 4.71
N ARG A 161 3.61 18.67 5.97
CA ARG A 161 4.49 18.20 7.05
C ARG A 161 3.97 16.86 7.55
N VAL A 162 4.77 15.83 7.44
CA VAL A 162 4.36 14.46 7.73
C VAL A 162 4.90 13.99 9.07
N ARG A 163 4.08 13.31 9.84
CA ARG A 163 4.43 12.64 11.09
C ARG A 163 4.15 11.15 10.96
N MET A 164 4.95 10.32 11.63
CA MET A 164 4.93 8.87 11.44
C MET A 164 4.98 8.14 12.77
N GLY A 165 4.29 7.00 12.83
CA GLY A 165 4.29 6.09 13.98
C GLY A 165 4.52 4.66 13.53
N VAL A 166 5.32 3.92 14.30
CA VAL A 166 5.66 2.52 14.01
C VAL A 166 5.47 1.66 15.26
N ASN A 167 4.76 0.56 15.11
CA ASN A 167 4.57 -0.42 16.17
C ASN A 167 4.72 -1.84 15.64
N THR A 168 5.21 -2.75 16.47
CA THR A 168 5.31 -4.18 16.16
C THR A 168 4.50 -4.99 17.18
N GLY A 169 3.60 -5.85 16.68
CA GLY A 169 2.79 -6.69 17.54
C GLY A 169 1.86 -7.62 16.77
N TYR A 170 1.07 -8.39 17.50
CA TYR A 170 0.16 -9.38 16.93
C TYR A 170 -1.15 -8.76 16.49
N CYS A 171 -1.45 -8.88 15.19
CA CYS A 171 -2.73 -8.53 14.60
C CYS A 171 -3.36 -9.71 13.89
N ASN A 172 -4.67 -9.65 13.70
CA ASN A 172 -5.34 -10.48 12.72
C ASN A 172 -5.22 -9.82 11.35
N VAL A 173 -4.73 -10.54 10.36
CA VAL A 173 -4.56 -10.10 8.97
C VAL A 173 -5.33 -11.02 8.05
N GLY A 174 -6.00 -10.49 7.05
CA GLY A 174 -6.77 -11.26 6.10
C GLY A 174 -7.96 -10.52 5.54
N ASN A 175 -8.91 -11.27 5.00
CA ASN A 175 -10.13 -10.73 4.43
C ASN A 175 -11.18 -10.51 5.53
N PHE A 176 -11.61 -9.27 5.67
CA PHE A 176 -12.68 -8.84 6.57
C PHE A 176 -13.82 -8.24 5.77
N GLY A 177 -15.05 -8.41 6.23
CA GLY A 177 -16.21 -7.77 5.62
C GLY A 177 -17.40 -8.70 5.48
N SER A 178 -18.16 -8.50 4.42
CA SER A 178 -19.34 -9.31 4.07
C SER A 178 -19.05 -10.19 2.84
N ALA A 179 -19.99 -11.07 2.51
CA ALA A 179 -19.91 -11.87 1.28
C ALA A 179 -19.79 -11.02 0.00
N ASP A 180 -20.39 -9.82 0.01
CA ASP A 180 -20.45 -8.94 -1.16
C ASP A 180 -19.31 -7.90 -1.20
N ARG A 181 -18.66 -7.65 -0.05
CA ARG A 181 -17.56 -6.68 0.04
C ARG A 181 -16.56 -7.08 1.11
N MET A 182 -15.33 -7.29 0.70
CA MET A 182 -14.22 -7.64 1.55
C MET A 182 -13.07 -6.66 1.37
N ASP A 183 -12.40 -6.35 2.48
CA ASP A 183 -11.13 -5.64 2.48
C ASP A 183 -10.05 -6.57 3.05
N TYR A 184 -8.91 -6.65 2.38
CA TYR A 184 -7.73 -7.29 2.95
C TYR A 184 -7.02 -6.27 3.83
N THR A 185 -7.05 -6.50 5.13
CA THR A 185 -6.59 -5.51 6.12
C THR A 185 -6.10 -6.17 7.41
N ILE A 186 -5.60 -5.36 8.32
CA ILE A 186 -5.21 -5.76 9.66
C ILE A 186 -6.19 -5.22 10.70
N ILE A 187 -6.50 -6.03 11.72
CA ILE A 187 -7.32 -5.62 12.87
C ILE A 187 -6.61 -6.04 14.15
N GLY A 188 -6.50 -5.11 15.10
CA GLY A 188 -5.93 -5.35 16.42
C GLY A 188 -5.55 -4.08 17.15
N ALA A 189 -5.33 -4.20 18.47
CA ALA A 189 -4.91 -3.09 19.31
C ALA A 189 -3.57 -2.49 18.86
N GLU A 190 -2.71 -3.29 18.25
CA GLU A 190 -1.39 -2.89 17.79
C GLU A 190 -1.44 -1.91 16.60
N ALA A 191 -2.45 -2.03 15.73
CA ALA A 191 -2.69 -1.05 14.67
C ALA A 191 -3.12 0.30 15.27
N ASN A 192 -3.98 0.28 16.29
CA ASN A 192 -4.40 1.49 17.01
C ASN A 192 -3.22 2.13 17.76
N LEU A 193 -2.30 1.31 18.29
CA LEU A 193 -1.09 1.84 18.94
C LEU A 193 -0.18 2.55 17.93
N ALA A 194 0.03 2.00 16.74
CA ALA A 194 0.79 2.66 15.69
C ALA A 194 0.18 4.02 15.31
N ALA A 195 -1.15 4.10 15.18
CA ALA A 195 -1.85 5.35 14.92
C ALA A 195 -1.69 6.38 16.06
N ARG A 196 -1.71 5.93 17.33
CA ARG A 196 -1.46 6.81 18.49
C ARG A 196 -0.03 7.31 18.51
N LEU A 197 0.97 6.46 18.25
CA LEU A 197 2.37 6.86 18.14
C LEU A 197 2.56 7.93 17.06
N GLN A 198 1.91 7.75 15.90
CA GLN A 198 1.90 8.74 14.85
C GLN A 198 1.28 10.06 15.31
N SER A 199 0.19 10.03 16.07
CA SER A 199 -0.53 11.24 16.51
C SER A 199 0.27 12.11 17.49
N ILE A 200 1.15 11.51 18.28
CA ILE A 200 2.04 12.23 19.22
C ILE A 200 3.38 12.63 18.60
N ALA A 201 3.68 12.15 17.39
CA ALA A 201 4.90 12.51 16.69
C ALA A 201 4.88 13.99 16.28
N GLU A 202 6.02 14.65 16.37
CA GLU A 202 6.22 15.95 15.75
C GLU A 202 6.35 15.80 14.23
N ALA A 203 6.04 16.87 13.50
CA ALA A 203 6.22 16.88 12.06
C ALA A 203 7.71 16.69 11.69
N GLY A 204 7.98 15.78 10.78
CA GLY A 204 9.34 15.39 10.40
C GLY A 204 9.94 14.29 11.28
N HIS A 205 9.20 13.78 12.28
CA HIS A 205 9.68 12.75 13.19
C HIS A 205 8.93 11.43 13.01
N VAL A 206 9.59 10.37 13.48
CA VAL A 206 9.07 9.00 13.53
C VAL A 206 9.08 8.55 14.98
N VAL A 207 7.92 8.23 15.55
CA VAL A 207 7.81 7.67 16.89
C VAL A 207 7.63 6.16 16.79
N VAL A 208 8.45 5.41 17.52
CA VAL A 208 8.43 3.93 17.51
C VAL A 208 8.06 3.38 18.87
N SER A 209 7.38 2.22 18.91
CA SER A 209 7.14 1.50 20.16
C SER A 209 8.44 0.86 20.67
N TYR A 210 8.45 0.51 21.97
CA TYR A 210 9.56 -0.21 22.56
C TYR A 210 9.78 -1.58 21.88
N GLU A 211 8.72 -2.26 21.52
CA GLU A 211 8.76 -3.56 20.80
C GLU A 211 9.48 -3.43 19.45
N THR A 212 9.16 -2.37 18.70
CA THR A 212 9.85 -2.07 17.45
C THR A 212 11.32 -1.72 17.70
N TYR A 213 11.59 -0.84 18.68
CA TYR A 213 12.94 -0.44 19.05
C TYR A 213 13.80 -1.64 19.46
N ALA A 214 13.27 -2.55 20.29
CA ALA A 214 13.98 -3.74 20.73
C ALA A 214 14.47 -4.64 19.58
N LEU A 215 13.73 -4.71 18.47
CA LEU A 215 14.11 -5.47 17.28
C LEU A 215 15.24 -4.82 16.48
N VAL A 216 15.35 -3.50 16.50
CA VAL A 216 16.24 -2.73 15.62
C VAL A 216 17.36 -1.98 16.33
N ARG A 217 17.40 -2.00 17.66
CA ARG A 217 18.35 -1.22 18.50
C ARG A 217 19.82 -1.36 18.15
N ARG A 218 20.22 -2.48 17.51
CA ARG A 218 21.59 -2.73 17.05
C ARG A 218 21.88 -2.13 15.67
N MET A 219 20.86 -1.65 14.98
CA MET A 219 20.91 -1.11 13.62
C MET A 219 20.72 0.39 13.55
N ILE A 220 20.30 1.00 14.66
CA ILE A 220 20.03 2.45 14.77
C ILE A 220 20.73 3.01 15.98
N GLU A 221 21.27 4.22 15.85
CA GLU A 221 21.61 5.11 16.95
C GLU A 221 20.35 5.94 17.26
N ALA A 222 19.84 5.84 18.48
CA ALA A 222 18.63 6.55 18.94
C ALA A 222 19.00 7.57 20.03
#